data_0cd59afed453a08363cecc41053f1fbb
#
_entry.id   0cd59afed453a08363cecc41053f1fbb
#
_cell.length_a   1.000
_cell.length_b   1.000
_cell.length_c   1.000
_cell.angle_alpha   90.00
_cell.angle_beta   90.00
_cell.angle_gamma   90.00
#
_symmetry.space_group_name_H-M   'P 1'
#
loop_
_entity.id
_entity.type
_entity.pdbx_description
1 polymer ?
#
loop_
_entity_poly.entity_id
_entity_poly.type
_entity_poly.pdbx_seq_one_letter_code
_entity_poly.pdbx_strand_id
1 'polypeptide(L)'
;LDQRVELAVLTSDAFPDFLEFVEAAFPYIVPDFNGLSKVQRSMCQFLQSGPRLRMLQAQRGEGKTYITATYCVWRLVHDPSLSILVVPSVADKGDDIVRLITKLIMSWDMLEYLRPDKAWGDLKGATKFDVYGGFRRLAKDPSITLAPILGSLPGRRPSLILADDIETLDNACTAGKRETILSRSKEFTRMCTHGDIIYLGTPQTKDSVYNTLPARGFAVRIWPGRYPAAGEDKYGEFLSPDLRKEMEDDPSLRVGGGLQGNMGKPTDPLRFDEEALIEKEIDGGPEDFALNYMLDTTLSDELRLQLKLKDLMFIDCTQSQTHPTPVSYTHLRAH
;
A
#
# COMPACT_ATOMS: atom_id res chain seq x y z
N LEU A 1 -26.80 -22.01 15.40
CA LEU A 1 -26.40 -20.65 15.72
C LEU A 1 -25.50 -20.61 16.95
N ASP A 2 -25.86 -21.35 18.00
CA ASP A 2 -25.10 -21.37 19.26
C ASP A 2 -23.67 -21.88 19.06
N GLN A 3 -23.48 -22.97 18.32
CA GLN A 3 -22.15 -23.50 18.04
C GLN A 3 -21.26 -22.51 17.25
N ARG A 4 -21.83 -21.81 16.26
CA ARG A 4 -21.07 -20.78 15.51
C ARG A 4 -20.72 -19.56 16.38
N VAL A 5 -21.62 -19.19 17.30
CA VAL A 5 -21.37 -18.10 18.25
C VAL A 5 -20.27 -18.48 19.24
N GLU A 6 -20.32 -19.72 19.75
CA GLU A 6 -19.28 -20.25 20.64
C GLU A 6 -17.91 -20.26 19.94
N LEU A 7 -17.82 -20.78 18.72
CA LEU A 7 -16.57 -20.72 17.91
C LEU A 7 -16.10 -19.31 17.65
N ALA A 8 -17.00 -18.36 17.40
CA ALA A 8 -16.62 -16.95 17.20
C ALA A 8 -15.96 -16.36 18.45
N VAL A 9 -16.53 -16.60 19.63
CA VAL A 9 -15.95 -16.15 20.90
C VAL A 9 -14.60 -16.81 21.14
N LEU A 10 -14.51 -18.13 21.01
CA LEU A 10 -13.25 -18.86 21.21
C LEU A 10 -12.16 -18.41 20.28
N THR A 11 -12.47 -18.15 19.00
CA THR A 11 -11.48 -17.69 18.02
C THR A 11 -11.03 -16.24 18.31
N SER A 12 -11.96 -15.36 18.66
CA SER A 12 -11.65 -13.99 19.05
C SER A 12 -10.76 -13.94 20.30
N ASP A 13 -11.07 -14.76 21.30
CA ASP A 13 -10.29 -14.85 22.54
C ASP A 13 -8.90 -15.48 22.32
N ALA A 14 -8.80 -16.42 21.36
CA ALA A 14 -7.53 -17.07 21.01
C ALA A 14 -6.55 -16.13 20.29
N PHE A 15 -7.05 -15.10 19.60
CA PHE A 15 -6.23 -14.19 18.80
C PHE A 15 -6.52 -12.70 19.09
N PRO A 16 -6.32 -12.25 20.33
CA PRO A 16 -6.45 -10.83 20.66
C PRO A 16 -5.38 -9.98 19.98
N ASP A 17 -4.22 -10.57 19.67
CA ASP A 17 -3.11 -9.93 18.98
C ASP A 17 -3.11 -10.26 17.48
N PHE A 18 -3.00 -9.22 16.65
CA PHE A 18 -3.01 -9.38 15.20
C PHE A 18 -1.76 -10.10 14.69
N LEU A 19 -0.60 -9.90 15.32
CA LEU A 19 0.64 -10.55 14.91
C LEU A 19 0.53 -12.07 15.08
N GLU A 20 -0.01 -12.55 16.21
CA GLU A 20 -0.24 -13.97 16.46
C GLU A 20 -1.22 -14.55 15.45
N PHE A 21 -2.28 -13.80 15.11
CA PHE A 21 -3.23 -14.21 14.09
C PHE A 21 -2.58 -14.35 12.71
N VAL A 22 -1.71 -13.39 12.32
CA VAL A 22 -0.99 -13.45 11.04
C VAL A 22 -0.07 -14.67 10.97
N GLU A 23 0.68 -14.94 12.03
CA GLU A 23 1.57 -16.11 12.09
C GLU A 23 0.80 -17.44 11.93
N ALA A 24 -0.38 -17.53 12.51
CA ALA A 24 -1.25 -18.70 12.38
C ALA A 24 -1.95 -18.79 11.01
N ALA A 25 -2.29 -17.63 10.40
CA ALA A 25 -3.04 -17.56 9.15
C ALA A 25 -2.18 -17.74 7.90
N PHE A 26 -0.92 -17.25 7.90
CA PHE A 26 -0.06 -17.22 6.72
C PHE A 26 0.23 -18.58 6.09
N PRO A 27 0.39 -19.69 6.83
CA PRO A 27 0.55 -21.02 6.22
C PRO A 27 -0.59 -21.41 5.25
N TYR A 28 -1.78 -20.82 5.38
CA TYR A 28 -2.93 -21.12 4.51
C TYR A 28 -2.92 -20.30 3.21
N ILE A 29 -2.21 -19.18 3.17
CA ILE A 29 -2.27 -18.25 2.02
C ILE A 29 -0.91 -17.96 1.41
N VAL A 30 0.18 -18.04 2.18
CA VAL A 30 1.56 -17.76 1.73
C VAL A 30 2.27 -19.08 1.49
N PRO A 31 2.69 -19.37 0.23
CA PRO A 31 3.51 -20.54 -0.05
C PRO A 31 4.84 -20.47 0.73
N ASP A 32 5.29 -21.62 1.22
CA ASP A 32 6.60 -21.79 1.88
C ASP A 32 6.85 -20.78 3.02
N PHE A 33 5.79 -20.44 3.76
CA PHE A 33 5.89 -19.51 4.88
C PHE A 33 6.87 -20.01 5.95
N ASN A 34 7.89 -19.20 6.24
CA ASN A 34 8.96 -19.51 7.18
C ASN A 34 9.12 -18.44 8.28
N GLY A 35 8.00 -17.85 8.68
CA GLY A 35 7.95 -16.81 9.71
C GLY A 35 7.89 -15.39 9.14
N LEU A 36 7.46 -14.47 9.99
CA LEU A 36 7.38 -13.04 9.63
C LEU A 36 8.74 -12.37 9.83
N SER A 37 9.09 -11.53 8.89
CA SER A 37 10.25 -10.65 9.02
C SER A 37 10.01 -9.53 10.04
N LYS A 38 11.07 -8.85 10.46
CA LYS A 38 10.97 -7.71 11.39
C LYS A 38 10.14 -6.56 10.81
N VAL A 39 10.26 -6.29 9.51
CA VAL A 39 9.47 -5.26 8.82
C VAL A 39 8.00 -5.66 8.78
N GLN A 40 7.69 -6.90 8.46
CA GLN A 40 6.32 -7.41 8.47
C GLN A 40 5.69 -7.34 9.88
N ARG A 41 6.44 -7.69 10.94
CA ARG A 41 5.98 -7.55 12.34
C ARG A 41 5.68 -6.10 12.67
N SER A 42 6.55 -5.17 12.29
CA SER A 42 6.35 -3.72 12.48
C SER A 42 5.11 -3.21 11.74
N MET A 43 4.87 -3.68 10.51
CA MET A 43 3.64 -3.36 9.78
C MET A 43 2.38 -3.90 10.47
N CYS A 44 2.41 -5.13 10.97
CA CYS A 44 1.30 -5.72 11.73
C CYS A 44 0.97 -4.90 12.98
N GLN A 45 1.96 -4.51 13.75
CA GLN A 45 1.79 -3.67 14.93
C GLN A 45 1.17 -2.31 14.58
N PHE A 46 1.61 -1.69 13.50
CA PHE A 46 1.03 -0.43 13.05
C PHE A 46 -0.40 -0.57 12.53
N LEU A 47 -0.74 -1.69 11.90
CA LEU A 47 -2.12 -2.00 11.51
C LEU A 47 -3.03 -2.18 12.72
N GLN A 48 -2.57 -2.86 13.77
CA GLN A 48 -3.36 -3.10 14.96
C GLN A 48 -3.52 -1.85 15.83
N SER A 49 -2.42 -1.17 16.13
CA SER A 49 -2.35 -0.12 17.16
C SER A 49 -2.31 1.30 16.62
N GLY A 50 -2.18 1.48 15.30
CA GLY A 50 -2.12 2.80 14.68
C GLY A 50 -3.45 3.57 14.76
N PRO A 51 -3.43 4.90 14.54
CA PRO A 51 -4.65 5.70 14.54
C PRO A 51 -5.58 5.30 13.38
N ARG A 52 -6.88 5.67 13.50
CA ARG A 52 -7.89 5.31 12.50
C ARG A 52 -7.56 5.74 11.07
N LEU A 53 -6.87 6.86 10.90
CA LEU A 53 -6.39 7.36 9.61
C LEU A 53 -4.90 7.05 9.50
N ARG A 54 -4.54 6.05 8.69
CA ARG A 54 -3.15 5.63 8.55
C ARG A 54 -2.78 5.19 7.16
N MET A 55 -1.50 5.30 6.85
CA MET A 55 -0.92 4.85 5.59
C MET A 55 0.35 4.07 5.84
N LEU A 56 0.45 2.93 5.16
CA LEU A 56 1.62 2.07 5.11
C LEU A 56 2.29 2.21 3.75
N GLN A 57 3.55 2.61 3.75
CA GLN A 57 4.42 2.59 2.57
C GLN A 57 5.57 1.63 2.84
N ALA A 58 5.62 0.54 2.12
CA ALA A 58 6.73 -0.41 2.19
C ALA A 58 7.18 -0.80 0.79
N GLN A 59 8.42 -1.21 0.66
CA GLN A 59 8.98 -1.63 -0.61
C GLN A 59 8.12 -2.66 -1.32
N ARG A 60 8.29 -2.75 -2.63
CA ARG A 60 7.60 -3.75 -3.44
C ARG A 60 8.03 -5.16 -3.05
N GLY A 61 7.08 -6.10 -2.95
CA GLY A 61 7.36 -7.48 -2.56
C GLY A 61 7.39 -7.74 -1.05
N GLU A 62 7.18 -6.71 -0.18
CA GLU A 62 7.18 -6.85 1.28
C GLU A 62 5.99 -7.64 1.84
N GLY A 63 5.01 -7.97 1.02
CA GLY A 63 3.84 -8.76 1.44
C GLY A 63 2.69 -7.92 1.99
N LYS A 64 2.65 -6.61 1.73
CA LYS A 64 1.58 -5.70 2.17
C LYS A 64 0.18 -6.27 1.93
N THR A 65 -0.08 -6.75 0.73
CA THR A 65 -1.39 -7.27 0.32
C THR A 65 -1.81 -8.49 1.15
N TYR A 66 -0.89 -9.41 1.46
CA TYR A 66 -1.15 -10.57 2.32
C TYR A 66 -1.48 -10.15 3.75
N ILE A 67 -0.67 -9.24 4.31
CA ILE A 67 -0.86 -8.73 5.68
C ILE A 67 -2.21 -8.01 5.79
N THR A 68 -2.57 -7.16 4.82
CA THR A 68 -3.81 -6.39 4.88
C THR A 68 -5.04 -7.24 4.59
N ALA A 69 -4.97 -8.24 3.71
CA ALA A 69 -6.04 -9.22 3.54
C ALA A 69 -6.29 -9.99 4.85
N THR A 70 -5.22 -10.43 5.52
CA THR A 70 -5.29 -11.09 6.82
C THR A 70 -5.84 -10.15 7.90
N TYR A 71 -5.48 -8.86 7.87
CA TYR A 71 -6.04 -7.86 8.78
C TYR A 71 -7.55 -7.70 8.61
N CYS A 72 -8.05 -7.71 7.38
CA CYS A 72 -9.50 -7.70 7.14
C CYS A 72 -10.19 -8.90 7.77
N VAL A 73 -9.61 -10.11 7.67
CA VAL A 73 -10.16 -11.32 8.28
C VAL A 73 -10.11 -11.23 9.81
N TRP A 74 -8.99 -10.78 10.39
CA TRP A 74 -8.87 -10.57 11.83
C TRP A 74 -9.93 -9.61 12.38
N ARG A 75 -10.20 -8.51 11.65
CA ARG A 75 -11.28 -7.57 12.01
C ARG A 75 -12.65 -8.24 11.98
N LEU A 76 -12.92 -9.14 11.00
CA LEU A 76 -14.16 -9.90 10.90
C LEU A 76 -14.24 -11.01 11.96
N VAL A 77 -13.13 -11.54 12.46
CA VAL A 77 -13.09 -12.45 13.62
C VAL A 77 -13.60 -11.73 14.86
N HIS A 78 -13.15 -10.50 15.10
CA HIS A 78 -13.58 -9.73 16.29
C HIS A 78 -14.96 -9.09 16.14
N ASP A 79 -15.35 -8.72 14.93
CA ASP A 79 -16.69 -8.20 14.65
C ASP A 79 -17.17 -8.67 13.26
N PRO A 80 -17.87 -9.79 13.18
CA PRO A 80 -18.41 -10.30 11.92
C PRO A 80 -19.46 -9.39 11.27
N SER A 81 -19.99 -8.39 11.99
CA SER A 81 -20.99 -7.45 11.45
C SER A 81 -20.37 -6.35 10.60
N LEU A 82 -19.04 -6.19 10.61
CA LEU A 82 -18.34 -5.14 9.87
C LEU A 82 -18.60 -5.19 8.36
N SER A 83 -18.59 -4.04 7.75
CA SER A 83 -18.53 -3.87 6.30
C SER A 83 -17.19 -3.23 5.91
N ILE A 84 -16.48 -3.87 4.99
CA ILE A 84 -15.15 -3.49 4.52
C ILE A 84 -15.26 -3.08 3.05
N LEU A 85 -14.77 -1.89 2.72
CA LEU A 85 -14.65 -1.41 1.35
C LEU A 85 -13.18 -1.49 0.92
N VAL A 86 -12.90 -2.33 -0.06
CA VAL A 86 -11.59 -2.43 -0.72
C VAL A 86 -11.62 -1.53 -1.95
N VAL A 87 -10.70 -0.58 -2.02
CA VAL A 87 -10.59 0.39 -3.12
C VAL A 87 -9.24 0.23 -3.82
N PRO A 88 -9.15 -0.49 -4.92
CA PRO A 88 -7.95 -0.55 -5.76
C PRO A 88 -7.95 0.54 -6.83
N SER A 89 -6.84 0.66 -7.58
CA SER A 89 -6.77 1.48 -8.80
C SER A 89 -7.72 0.98 -9.89
N VAL A 90 -7.73 -0.33 -10.10
CA VAL A 90 -8.60 -1.04 -11.06
C VAL A 90 -9.17 -2.31 -10.41
N ALA A 91 -10.29 -2.82 -10.93
CA ALA A 91 -10.99 -3.96 -10.32
C ALA A 91 -10.11 -5.20 -10.20
N ASP A 92 -9.38 -5.55 -11.24
CA ASP A 92 -8.57 -6.78 -11.30
C ASP A 92 -7.51 -6.85 -10.19
N LYS A 93 -6.93 -5.71 -9.79
CA LYS A 93 -5.98 -5.65 -8.68
C LYS A 93 -6.62 -5.88 -7.31
N GLY A 94 -7.86 -5.45 -7.14
CA GLY A 94 -8.59 -5.65 -5.89
C GLY A 94 -9.09 -7.08 -5.72
N ASP A 95 -9.29 -7.81 -6.82
CA ASP A 95 -9.70 -9.21 -6.79
C ASP A 95 -8.71 -10.09 -6.01
N ASP A 96 -7.42 -9.77 -6.03
CA ASP A 96 -6.40 -10.51 -5.27
C ASP A 96 -6.64 -10.42 -3.76
N ILE A 97 -6.96 -9.24 -3.23
CA ILE A 97 -7.27 -9.08 -1.80
C ILE A 97 -8.52 -9.87 -1.42
N VAL A 98 -9.60 -9.72 -2.18
CA VAL A 98 -10.86 -10.44 -1.92
C VAL A 98 -10.66 -11.95 -2.04
N ARG A 99 -9.85 -12.39 -3.00
CA ARG A 99 -9.48 -13.80 -3.17
C ARG A 99 -8.68 -14.34 -1.98
N LEU A 100 -7.70 -13.59 -1.48
CA LEU A 100 -6.92 -13.96 -0.30
C LEU A 100 -7.80 -14.06 0.95
N ILE A 101 -8.68 -13.09 1.18
CA ILE A 101 -9.64 -13.11 2.27
C ILE A 101 -10.55 -14.36 2.18
N THR A 102 -11.12 -14.58 0.99
CA THR A 102 -11.99 -15.73 0.73
C THR A 102 -11.24 -17.04 0.94
N LYS A 103 -10.00 -17.15 0.39
CA LYS A 103 -9.17 -18.34 0.55
C LYS A 103 -8.90 -18.63 2.02
N LEU A 104 -8.54 -17.62 2.81
CA LEU A 104 -8.24 -17.79 4.22
C LEU A 104 -9.46 -18.30 4.99
N ILE A 105 -10.63 -17.66 4.83
CA ILE A 105 -11.88 -18.07 5.50
C ILE A 105 -12.30 -19.50 5.09
N MET A 106 -12.10 -19.86 3.81
CA MET A 106 -12.55 -21.15 3.30
C MET A 106 -11.59 -22.31 3.61
N SER A 107 -10.28 -22.03 3.78
CA SER A 107 -9.26 -23.07 3.96
C SER A 107 -8.84 -23.28 5.42
N TRP A 108 -9.05 -22.32 6.30
CA TRP A 108 -8.72 -22.46 7.72
C TRP A 108 -9.96 -22.88 8.51
N ASP A 109 -9.96 -24.09 9.05
CA ASP A 109 -11.15 -24.66 9.72
C ASP A 109 -11.57 -23.89 10.99
N MET A 110 -10.63 -23.24 11.67
CA MET A 110 -10.96 -22.35 12.78
C MET A 110 -11.91 -21.21 12.39
N LEU A 111 -11.93 -20.82 11.12
CA LEU A 111 -12.81 -19.79 10.58
C LEU A 111 -14.09 -20.33 9.95
N GLU A 112 -14.41 -21.62 10.11
CA GLU A 112 -15.60 -22.22 9.46
C GLU A 112 -16.90 -21.52 9.85
N TYR A 113 -16.98 -20.97 11.05
CA TYR A 113 -18.15 -20.24 11.52
C TYR A 113 -18.43 -18.94 10.72
N LEU A 114 -17.41 -18.39 10.06
CA LEU A 114 -17.54 -17.23 9.16
C LEU A 114 -17.94 -17.63 7.74
N ARG A 115 -17.87 -18.90 7.36
CA ARG A 115 -18.13 -19.33 5.98
C ARG A 115 -19.55 -18.97 5.54
N PRO A 116 -19.72 -18.38 4.33
CA PRO A 116 -21.04 -18.04 3.77
C PRO A 116 -21.99 -19.20 3.75
N ASP A 117 -23.26 -18.91 4.01
CA ASP A 117 -24.35 -19.91 3.94
C ASP A 117 -25.42 -19.44 2.96
N LYS A 118 -25.66 -20.24 1.92
CA LYS A 118 -26.66 -19.95 0.89
C LYS A 118 -28.08 -19.79 1.43
N ALA A 119 -28.40 -20.45 2.57
CA ALA A 119 -29.69 -20.32 3.21
C ALA A 119 -29.98 -18.91 3.71
N TRP A 120 -28.94 -18.10 3.94
CA TRP A 120 -29.03 -16.68 4.31
C TRP A 120 -28.92 -15.74 3.13
N GLY A 121 -28.73 -16.26 1.90
CA GLY A 121 -28.50 -15.45 0.70
C GLY A 121 -27.11 -14.81 0.64
N ASP A 122 -26.14 -15.36 1.38
CA ASP A 122 -24.79 -14.80 1.48
C ASP A 122 -24.07 -14.79 0.12
N LEU A 123 -23.43 -13.70 -0.19
CA LEU A 123 -22.73 -13.49 -1.46
C LEU A 123 -21.34 -14.14 -1.41
N LYS A 124 -20.97 -14.82 -2.49
CA LYS A 124 -19.63 -15.39 -2.70
C LYS A 124 -19.15 -15.07 -4.10
N GLY A 125 -18.77 -13.82 -4.33
CA GLY A 125 -18.28 -13.33 -5.61
C GLY A 125 -16.97 -12.58 -5.47
N ALA A 126 -16.32 -12.31 -6.59
CA ALA A 126 -15.02 -11.61 -6.64
C ALA A 126 -15.13 -10.16 -6.14
N THR A 127 -16.22 -9.46 -6.42
CA THR A 127 -16.40 -8.05 -6.04
C THR A 127 -17.23 -7.85 -4.77
N LYS A 128 -17.91 -8.90 -4.31
CA LYS A 128 -18.73 -8.87 -3.08
C LYS A 128 -18.68 -10.22 -2.40
N PHE A 129 -18.41 -10.19 -1.11
CA PHE A 129 -18.33 -11.39 -0.29
C PHE A 129 -18.99 -11.13 1.05
N ASP A 130 -19.78 -12.10 1.53
CA ASP A 130 -20.37 -12.08 2.86
C ASP A 130 -19.76 -13.18 3.75
N VAL A 131 -19.52 -12.84 5.00
CA VAL A 131 -19.41 -13.86 6.02
C VAL A 131 -20.81 -14.34 6.42
N TYR A 132 -20.91 -15.37 7.26
CA TYR A 132 -22.18 -15.98 7.66
C TYR A 132 -23.24 -14.95 8.06
N GLY A 133 -24.35 -14.93 7.33
CA GLY A 133 -25.43 -13.93 7.46
C GLY A 133 -26.11 -13.93 8.83
N GLY A 134 -26.03 -15.03 9.58
CA GLY A 134 -26.54 -15.11 10.93
C GLY A 134 -25.93 -14.09 11.91
N PHE A 135 -24.69 -13.66 11.70
CA PHE A 135 -24.04 -12.59 12.45
C PHE A 135 -24.43 -11.18 11.97
N ARG A 136 -25.04 -11.07 10.79
CA ARG A 136 -25.24 -9.83 10.05
C ARG A 136 -26.70 -9.49 9.76
N ARG A 137 -27.62 -9.98 10.60
CA ARG A 137 -29.09 -9.87 10.38
C ARG A 137 -29.57 -8.43 10.10
N LEU A 138 -28.90 -7.41 10.62
CA LEU A 138 -29.24 -6.00 10.45
C LEU A 138 -28.35 -5.29 9.44
N ALA A 139 -27.32 -5.94 8.91
CA ALA A 139 -26.41 -5.34 7.95
C ALA A 139 -27.05 -5.25 6.57
N LYS A 140 -27.00 -4.06 5.96
CA LYS A 140 -27.50 -3.82 4.58
C LYS A 140 -26.42 -4.02 3.52
N ASP A 141 -25.17 -3.95 3.93
CA ASP A 141 -24.00 -3.99 3.03
C ASP A 141 -23.28 -5.32 3.14
N PRO A 142 -22.66 -5.85 2.07
CA PRO A 142 -21.81 -7.02 2.16
C PRO A 142 -20.68 -6.84 3.16
N SER A 143 -20.14 -7.95 3.68
CA SER A 143 -18.96 -7.92 4.56
C SER A 143 -17.77 -7.29 3.86
N ILE A 144 -17.61 -7.60 2.58
CA ILE A 144 -16.56 -7.05 1.73
C ILE A 144 -17.19 -6.59 0.43
N THR A 145 -16.85 -5.37 0.04
CA THR A 145 -17.20 -4.81 -1.27
C THR A 145 -15.93 -4.27 -1.90
N LEU A 146 -15.72 -4.58 -3.17
CA LEU A 146 -14.64 -4.04 -3.99
C LEU A 146 -15.20 -2.98 -4.93
N ALA A 147 -14.60 -1.80 -4.93
CA ALA A 147 -14.95 -0.71 -5.84
C ALA A 147 -13.69 0.09 -6.24
N PRO A 148 -13.30 0.09 -7.52
CA PRO A 148 -12.13 0.86 -7.98
C PRO A 148 -12.28 2.36 -7.71
N ILE A 149 -11.16 3.06 -7.48
CA ILE A 149 -11.14 4.50 -7.13
C ILE A 149 -11.86 5.38 -8.17
N LEU A 150 -11.73 5.08 -9.45
CA LEU A 150 -12.39 5.80 -10.55
C LEU A 150 -13.77 5.25 -10.89
N GLY A 151 -14.19 4.17 -10.22
CA GLY A 151 -15.52 3.58 -10.38
C GLY A 151 -16.60 4.32 -9.57
N SER A 152 -17.80 3.73 -9.55
CA SER A 152 -18.86 4.19 -8.67
C SER A 152 -18.58 3.72 -7.25
N LEU A 153 -18.16 4.63 -6.37
CA LEU A 153 -18.07 4.34 -4.95
C LEU A 153 -19.48 4.16 -4.39
N PRO A 154 -19.74 3.09 -3.65
CA PRO A 154 -21.05 2.85 -3.07
C PRO A 154 -21.40 3.95 -2.07
N GLY A 155 -22.64 4.45 -2.11
CA GLY A 155 -23.18 5.42 -1.15
C GLY A 155 -23.42 4.82 0.25
N ARG A 156 -22.48 4.01 0.74
CA ARG A 156 -22.55 3.18 1.94
C ARG A 156 -21.63 3.73 3.02
N ARG A 157 -21.77 3.25 4.23
CA ARG A 157 -20.93 3.65 5.38
C ARG A 157 -20.10 2.46 5.87
N PRO A 158 -18.98 2.16 5.20
CA PRO A 158 -18.12 1.06 5.60
C PRO A 158 -17.50 1.33 6.99
N SER A 159 -17.27 0.25 7.73
CA SER A 159 -16.57 0.29 9.01
C SER A 159 -15.04 0.30 8.82
N LEU A 160 -14.57 -0.11 7.65
CA LEU A 160 -13.17 -0.08 7.25
C LEU A 160 -13.08 0.24 5.75
N ILE A 161 -12.24 1.19 5.38
CA ILE A 161 -11.81 1.42 3.99
C ILE A 161 -10.35 1.01 3.86
N LEU A 162 -10.08 0.13 2.92
CA LEU A 162 -8.74 -0.28 2.52
C LEU A 162 -8.47 0.23 1.11
N ALA A 163 -7.67 1.28 0.99
CA ALA A 163 -7.27 1.88 -0.29
C ALA A 163 -5.90 1.31 -0.70
N ASP A 164 -5.91 0.34 -1.63
CA ASP A 164 -4.73 -0.41 -2.04
C ASP A 164 -4.26 0.01 -3.43
N ASP A 165 -3.05 0.56 -3.51
CA ASP A 165 -2.43 1.02 -4.76
C ASP A 165 -3.40 1.79 -5.65
N ILE A 166 -4.13 2.78 -5.07
CA ILE A 166 -5.14 3.57 -5.80
C ILE A 166 -4.52 4.46 -6.88
N GLU A 167 -3.22 4.73 -6.79
CA GLU A 167 -2.44 5.48 -7.76
C GLU A 167 -1.50 4.54 -8.53
N THR A 168 -1.53 4.67 -9.85
CA THR A 168 -0.65 3.95 -10.78
C THR A 168 -0.09 4.92 -11.81
N LEU A 169 0.95 4.53 -12.53
CA LEU A 169 1.49 5.34 -13.62
C LEU A 169 0.42 5.73 -14.65
N ASP A 170 -0.51 4.82 -14.96
CA ASP A 170 -1.54 5.06 -15.98
C ASP A 170 -2.64 6.02 -15.52
N ASN A 171 -3.11 5.87 -14.28
CA ASN A 171 -4.22 6.68 -13.77
C ASN A 171 -3.76 8.00 -13.13
N ALA A 172 -2.45 8.21 -12.93
CA ALA A 172 -1.86 9.41 -12.34
C ALA A 172 -0.91 10.16 -13.30
N CYS A 173 -0.88 9.79 -14.59
CA CYS A 173 0.07 10.34 -15.57
C CYS A 173 -0.12 11.83 -15.87
N THR A 174 -1.31 12.41 -15.62
CA THR A 174 -1.60 13.84 -15.83
C THR A 174 -2.11 14.51 -14.56
N ALA A 175 -1.91 15.82 -14.44
CA ALA A 175 -2.40 16.59 -13.30
C ALA A 175 -3.92 16.43 -13.08
N GLY A 176 -4.73 16.46 -14.14
CA GLY A 176 -6.19 16.28 -14.05
C GLY A 176 -6.60 14.90 -13.55
N LYS A 177 -5.87 13.84 -13.95
CA LYS A 177 -6.11 12.48 -13.43
C LYS A 177 -5.76 12.40 -11.93
N ARG A 178 -4.63 12.96 -11.51
CA ARG A 178 -4.24 13.02 -10.09
C ARG A 178 -5.25 13.79 -9.25
N GLU A 179 -5.74 14.93 -9.75
CA GLU A 179 -6.80 15.70 -9.09
C GLU A 179 -8.10 14.91 -8.93
N THR A 180 -8.46 14.12 -9.94
CA THR A 180 -9.63 13.23 -9.87
C THR A 180 -9.46 12.18 -8.75
N ILE A 181 -8.30 11.50 -8.68
CA ILE A 181 -8.01 10.54 -7.60
C ILE A 181 -8.05 11.23 -6.24
N LEU A 182 -7.42 12.40 -6.11
CA LEU A 182 -7.42 13.19 -4.88
C LEU A 182 -8.85 13.57 -4.46
N SER A 183 -9.67 14.03 -5.38
CA SER A 183 -11.08 14.37 -5.11
C SER A 183 -11.87 13.15 -4.61
N ARG A 184 -11.73 12.01 -5.30
CA ARG A 184 -12.36 10.74 -4.89
C ARG A 184 -11.88 10.27 -3.53
N SER A 185 -10.59 10.35 -3.26
CA SER A 185 -10.02 9.95 -1.97
C SER A 185 -10.51 10.80 -0.79
N LYS A 186 -10.91 12.05 -1.03
CA LYS A 186 -11.52 12.90 0.00
C LYS A 186 -12.91 12.43 0.42
N GLU A 187 -13.59 11.65 -0.40
CA GLU A 187 -14.91 11.11 -0.04
C GLU A 187 -14.82 10.02 1.03
N PHE A 188 -13.66 9.36 1.19
CA PHE A 188 -13.48 8.27 2.15
C PHE A 188 -13.79 8.70 3.59
N THR A 189 -13.34 9.89 4.01
CA THR A 189 -13.61 10.40 5.35
C THR A 189 -15.09 10.78 5.57
N ARG A 190 -15.82 11.06 4.50
CA ARG A 190 -17.28 11.28 4.55
C ARG A 190 -18.06 9.98 4.61
N MET A 191 -17.56 8.92 3.93
CA MET A 191 -18.16 7.60 3.91
C MET A 191 -17.89 6.83 5.20
N CYS A 192 -16.64 6.86 5.68
CA CYS A 192 -16.16 6.15 6.87
C CYS A 192 -15.91 7.15 8.01
N THR A 193 -16.98 7.58 8.68
CA THR A 193 -16.92 8.67 9.68
C THR A 193 -16.25 8.22 10.98
N HIS A 194 -16.47 6.98 11.41
CA HIS A 194 -16.01 6.47 12.70
C HIS A 194 -15.07 5.26 12.57
N GLY A 195 -15.06 4.60 11.43
CA GLY A 195 -14.20 3.45 11.15
C GLY A 195 -12.79 3.84 10.70
N ASP A 196 -12.00 2.83 10.39
CA ASP A 196 -10.62 3.00 9.96
C ASP A 196 -10.52 3.26 8.46
N ILE A 197 -9.58 4.12 8.07
CA ILE A 197 -9.20 4.33 6.68
C ILE A 197 -7.71 4.05 6.57
N ILE A 198 -7.38 3.01 5.83
CA ILE A 198 -6.01 2.52 5.65
C ILE A 198 -5.62 2.67 4.19
N TYR A 199 -4.54 3.40 3.94
CA TYR A 199 -3.92 3.46 2.62
C TYR A 199 -2.70 2.55 2.57
N LEU A 200 -2.57 1.86 1.47
CA LEU A 200 -1.40 1.11 1.06
C LEU A 200 -1.00 1.63 -0.31
N GLY A 201 0.27 1.83 -0.53
CA GLY A 201 0.70 2.24 -1.85
C GLY A 201 2.12 2.77 -1.88
N THR A 202 2.60 2.91 -3.11
CA THR A 202 3.89 3.50 -3.40
C THR A 202 3.66 4.80 -4.16
N PRO A 203 4.15 5.96 -3.69
CA PRO A 203 4.03 7.22 -4.41
C PRO A 203 4.67 7.09 -5.80
N GLN A 204 3.96 7.54 -6.84
CA GLN A 204 4.46 7.44 -8.22
C GLN A 204 5.12 8.73 -8.71
N THR A 205 4.81 9.86 -8.09
CA THR A 205 5.31 11.20 -8.44
C THR A 205 5.37 12.07 -7.19
N LYS A 206 6.04 13.23 -7.27
CA LYS A 206 6.03 14.25 -6.19
C LYS A 206 4.62 14.74 -5.88
N ASP A 207 3.76 14.82 -6.89
CA ASP A 207 2.36 15.23 -6.76
C ASP A 207 1.42 14.06 -6.45
N SER A 208 1.94 12.96 -5.94
CA SER A 208 1.14 11.80 -5.55
C SER A 208 0.10 12.16 -4.50
N VAL A 209 -1.10 11.55 -4.60
CA VAL A 209 -2.15 11.67 -3.58
C VAL A 209 -1.64 11.26 -2.20
N TYR A 210 -0.74 10.30 -2.14
CA TYR A 210 -0.15 9.80 -0.89
C TYR A 210 0.65 10.89 -0.15
N ASN A 211 1.33 11.77 -0.87
CA ASN A 211 2.10 12.86 -0.28
C ASN A 211 1.19 13.95 0.36
N THR A 212 -0.11 13.94 0.04
CA THR A 212 -1.08 14.86 0.66
C THR A 212 -1.66 14.33 1.98
N LEU A 213 -1.49 13.03 2.27
CA LEU A 213 -2.14 12.38 3.41
C LEU A 213 -1.69 12.91 4.78
N PRO A 214 -0.40 13.21 5.03
CA PRO A 214 0.00 13.80 6.32
C PRO A 214 -0.74 15.10 6.63
N ALA A 215 -0.83 16.02 5.66
CA ALA A 215 -1.57 17.27 5.80
C ALA A 215 -3.09 17.07 6.00
N ARG A 216 -3.61 15.89 5.67
CA ARG A 216 -5.01 15.47 5.89
C ARG A 216 -5.22 14.74 7.22
N GLY A 217 -4.18 14.66 8.07
CA GLY A 217 -4.23 14.03 9.39
C GLY A 217 -4.02 12.52 9.39
N PHE A 218 -3.47 11.94 8.32
CA PHE A 218 -3.10 10.54 8.30
C PHE A 218 -1.72 10.33 8.92
N ALA A 219 -1.61 9.34 9.81
CA ALA A 219 -0.33 8.85 10.26
C ALA A 219 0.29 8.00 9.16
N VAL A 220 1.48 8.39 8.72
CA VAL A 220 2.22 7.67 7.67
C VAL A 220 3.41 6.95 8.29
N ARG A 221 3.64 5.71 7.87
CA ARG A 221 4.88 4.98 8.17
C ARG A 221 5.48 4.41 6.91
N ILE A 222 6.80 4.54 6.80
CA ILE A 222 7.59 4.16 5.64
C ILE A 222 8.60 3.10 6.03
N TRP A 223 8.64 2.00 5.27
CA TRP A 223 9.62 0.92 5.36
C TRP A 223 10.31 0.77 3.99
N PRO A 224 11.40 1.54 3.73
CA PRO A 224 12.16 1.42 2.49
C PRO A 224 12.96 0.13 2.46
N GLY A 225 13.42 -0.29 1.28
CA GLY A 225 14.22 -1.51 1.11
C GLY A 225 15.61 -1.42 1.73
N ARG A 226 16.17 -0.21 1.83
CA ARG A 226 17.47 0.06 2.46
C ARG A 226 17.32 1.15 3.51
N TYR A 227 18.15 1.08 4.54
CA TYR A 227 18.28 2.19 5.48
C TYR A 227 18.71 3.47 4.73
N PRO A 228 18.23 4.66 5.12
CA PRO A 228 18.73 5.92 4.60
C PRO A 228 20.26 6.03 4.78
N ALA A 229 20.95 6.48 3.75
CA ALA A 229 22.41 6.64 3.81
C ALA A 229 22.84 7.62 4.92
N ALA A 230 24.08 7.55 5.33
CA ALA A 230 24.62 8.44 6.35
C ALA A 230 24.53 9.91 5.87
N GLY A 231 23.96 10.78 6.70
CA GLY A 231 23.71 12.18 6.39
C GLY A 231 22.38 12.45 5.66
N GLU A 232 21.63 11.42 5.25
CA GLU A 232 20.30 11.60 4.67
C GLU A 232 19.21 11.53 5.74
N ASP A 233 18.24 12.45 5.68
CA ASP A 233 16.99 12.40 6.43
C ASP A 233 15.80 12.43 5.47
N LYS A 234 15.80 11.51 4.53
CA LYS A 234 14.92 11.45 3.37
C LYS A 234 13.45 11.26 3.73
N TYR A 235 13.18 10.50 4.79
CA TYR A 235 11.81 10.15 5.19
C TYR A 235 11.34 10.95 6.40
N GLY A 236 12.21 11.72 7.05
CA GLY A 236 11.87 12.51 8.21
C GLY A 236 11.15 11.69 9.29
N GLU A 237 10.10 12.24 9.86
CA GLU A 237 9.28 11.60 10.89
C GLU A 237 8.49 10.37 10.41
N PHE A 238 8.37 10.15 9.10
CA PHE A 238 7.58 9.05 8.53
C PHE A 238 8.34 7.72 8.47
N LEU A 239 9.67 7.73 8.61
CA LEU A 239 10.41 6.48 8.72
C LEU A 239 9.90 5.67 9.91
N SER A 240 9.69 4.35 9.73
CA SER A 240 9.26 3.49 10.84
C SER A 240 10.11 3.70 12.09
N PRO A 241 9.50 3.88 13.28
CA PRO A 241 10.22 4.07 14.52
C PRO A 241 11.23 2.96 14.83
N ASP A 242 10.91 1.72 14.46
CA ASP A 242 11.78 0.57 14.67
C ASP A 242 13.07 0.70 13.86
N LEU A 243 12.94 1.04 12.57
CA LEU A 243 14.10 1.27 11.68
C LEU A 243 14.93 2.47 12.15
N ARG A 244 14.28 3.51 12.65
CA ARG A 244 14.98 4.68 13.21
C ARG A 244 15.80 4.29 14.42
N LYS A 245 15.21 3.54 15.35
CA LYS A 245 15.91 3.03 16.53
C LYS A 245 17.08 2.12 16.16
N GLU A 246 16.88 1.21 15.20
CA GLU A 246 17.98 0.36 14.72
C GLU A 246 19.16 1.16 14.17
N MET A 247 18.90 2.26 13.42
CA MET A 247 19.98 3.15 12.91
C MET A 247 20.67 3.95 14.03
N GLU A 248 19.95 4.28 15.10
CA GLU A 248 20.53 4.93 16.29
C GLU A 248 21.40 3.95 17.07
N ASP A 249 20.96 2.70 17.21
CA ASP A 249 21.67 1.63 17.93
C ASP A 249 22.89 1.13 17.11
N ASP A 250 22.78 1.06 15.78
CA ASP A 250 23.87 0.64 14.87
C ASP A 250 23.99 1.57 13.64
N PRO A 251 24.79 2.62 13.71
CA PRO A 251 25.04 3.53 12.59
C PRO A 251 25.67 2.85 11.36
N SER A 252 26.28 1.65 11.49
CA SER A 252 26.85 0.91 10.37
C SER A 252 25.80 0.39 9.39
N LEU A 253 24.51 0.39 9.76
CA LEU A 253 23.40 0.05 8.88
C LEU A 253 23.22 1.07 7.75
N ARG A 254 23.74 2.27 7.92
CA ARG A 254 23.56 3.41 6.99
C ARG A 254 24.64 3.50 5.90
N VAL A 255 25.56 2.55 5.83
CA VAL A 255 26.71 2.57 4.91
C VAL A 255 27.01 1.19 4.32
N GLY A 256 27.63 1.18 3.16
CA GLY A 256 28.20 -0.02 2.55
C GLY A 256 27.20 -0.90 1.79
N GLY A 257 25.96 -0.43 1.58
CA GLY A 257 24.96 -1.11 0.74
C GLY A 257 24.86 -0.50 -0.65
N GLY A 258 24.12 -1.20 -1.55
CA GLY A 258 23.90 -0.82 -2.92
C GLY A 258 25.05 -1.13 -3.87
N LEU A 259 24.78 -1.05 -5.17
CA LEU A 259 25.72 -1.42 -6.23
C LEU A 259 27.08 -0.68 -6.12
N GLN A 260 27.06 0.54 -5.63
CA GLN A 260 28.24 1.40 -5.48
C GLN A 260 28.74 1.47 -4.01
N GLY A 261 28.11 0.77 -3.08
CA GLY A 261 28.45 0.81 -1.66
C GLY A 261 28.14 2.13 -0.94
N ASN A 262 27.36 3.00 -1.56
CA ASN A 262 27.03 4.35 -1.07
C ASN A 262 25.60 4.45 -0.46
N MET A 263 24.89 3.35 -0.37
CA MET A 263 23.58 3.25 0.27
C MET A 263 23.67 2.57 1.63
N GLY A 264 22.58 2.59 2.40
CA GLY A 264 22.45 1.78 3.59
C GLY A 264 22.23 0.30 3.27
N LYS A 265 22.37 -0.53 4.27
CA LYS A 265 22.12 -1.98 4.21
C LYS A 265 20.62 -2.28 4.02
N PRO A 266 20.24 -3.50 3.63
CA PRO A 266 18.84 -3.92 3.56
C PRO A 266 18.12 -3.76 4.90
N THR A 267 16.91 -3.21 4.89
CA THR A 267 16.06 -3.09 6.09
C THR A 267 15.45 -4.44 6.48
N ASP A 268 15.23 -5.31 5.50
CA ASP A 268 14.66 -6.65 5.70
C ASP A 268 15.50 -7.73 4.99
N PRO A 269 16.67 -8.08 5.53
CA PRO A 269 17.57 -9.04 4.90
C PRO A 269 17.03 -10.48 4.88
N LEU A 270 15.95 -10.78 5.63
CA LEU A 270 15.30 -12.09 5.56
C LEU A 270 14.53 -12.28 4.24
N ARG A 271 13.98 -11.21 3.71
CA ARG A 271 13.21 -11.22 2.46
C ARG A 271 14.00 -10.71 1.27
N PHE A 272 14.80 -9.71 1.49
CA PHE A 272 15.63 -9.04 0.49
C PHE A 272 17.02 -8.81 1.08
N ASP A 273 17.91 -9.76 0.86
CA ASP A 273 19.31 -9.59 1.20
C ASP A 273 20.00 -8.58 0.26
N GLU A 274 21.29 -8.37 0.47
CA GLU A 274 22.05 -7.40 -0.32
C GLU A 274 22.08 -7.77 -1.81
N GLU A 275 22.26 -9.07 -2.13
CA GLU A 275 22.32 -9.56 -3.52
C GLU A 275 20.99 -9.38 -4.22
N ALA A 276 19.89 -9.72 -3.56
CA ALA A 276 18.54 -9.55 -4.11
C ALA A 276 18.22 -8.09 -4.40
N LEU A 277 18.60 -7.15 -3.52
CA LEU A 277 18.36 -5.72 -3.77
C LEU A 277 19.28 -5.16 -4.86
N ILE A 278 20.54 -5.62 -4.94
CA ILE A 278 21.45 -5.25 -6.06
C ILE A 278 20.90 -5.75 -7.39
N GLU A 279 20.35 -6.98 -7.43
CA GLU A 279 19.70 -7.52 -8.65
C GLU A 279 18.55 -6.60 -9.09
N LYS A 280 17.70 -6.14 -8.17
CA LYS A 280 16.60 -5.21 -8.46
C LYS A 280 17.10 -3.82 -8.92
N GLU A 281 18.21 -3.36 -8.34
CA GLU A 281 18.85 -2.10 -8.72
C GLU A 281 19.41 -2.15 -10.15
N ILE A 282 19.99 -3.31 -10.55
CA ILE A 282 20.52 -3.54 -11.90
C ILE A 282 19.39 -3.70 -12.91
N ASP A 283 18.39 -4.55 -12.62
CA ASP A 283 17.30 -4.89 -13.53
C ASP A 283 16.38 -3.69 -13.82
N GLY A 284 15.94 -3.01 -12.76
CA GLY A 284 15.04 -1.85 -12.87
C GLY A 284 15.74 -0.53 -13.17
N GLY A 285 17.02 -0.44 -12.92
CA GLY A 285 17.77 0.80 -12.96
C GLY A 285 17.50 1.73 -11.77
N PRO A 286 18.26 2.84 -11.65
CA PRO A 286 18.21 3.72 -10.48
C PRO A 286 16.84 4.36 -10.23
N GLU A 287 16.08 4.66 -11.29
CA GLU A 287 14.76 5.30 -11.20
C GLU A 287 13.72 4.35 -10.63
N ASP A 288 13.61 3.14 -11.18
CA ASP A 288 12.67 2.13 -10.72
C ASP A 288 13.01 1.68 -9.30
N PHE A 289 14.29 1.49 -9.01
CA PHE A 289 14.75 1.14 -7.66
C PHE A 289 14.43 2.23 -6.64
N ALA A 290 14.70 3.50 -6.97
CA ALA A 290 14.36 4.61 -6.09
C ALA A 290 12.86 4.67 -5.80
N LEU A 291 12.02 4.46 -6.82
CA LEU A 291 10.57 4.52 -6.68
C LEU A 291 10.00 3.33 -5.92
N ASN A 292 10.31 2.10 -6.34
CA ASN A 292 9.64 0.90 -5.86
C ASN A 292 10.26 0.31 -4.58
N TYR A 293 11.55 0.53 -4.36
CA TYR A 293 12.28 -0.02 -3.23
C TYR A 293 12.69 1.05 -2.21
N MET A 294 13.14 2.22 -2.68
CA MET A 294 13.49 3.31 -1.77
C MET A 294 12.30 4.25 -1.49
N LEU A 295 11.15 4.07 -2.15
CA LEU A 295 9.93 4.87 -1.96
C LEU A 295 10.18 6.38 -2.13
N ASP A 296 11.11 6.73 -3.04
CA ASP A 296 11.58 8.07 -3.30
C ASP A 296 11.11 8.56 -4.66
N THR A 297 10.34 9.63 -4.65
CA THR A 297 9.78 10.23 -5.85
C THR A 297 10.64 11.34 -6.45
N THR A 298 11.75 11.73 -5.81
CA THR A 298 12.56 12.88 -6.25
C THR A 298 13.20 12.66 -7.61
N LEU A 299 13.72 11.46 -7.87
CA LEU A 299 14.34 11.10 -9.15
C LEU A 299 13.34 10.96 -10.28
N SER A 300 12.12 10.50 -10.00
CA SER A 300 11.14 10.19 -11.04
C SER A 300 10.69 11.40 -11.85
N ASP A 301 10.69 12.60 -11.26
CA ASP A 301 10.25 13.81 -11.93
C ASP A 301 11.37 14.49 -12.74
N GLU A 302 12.62 14.42 -12.26
CA GLU A 302 13.76 14.98 -12.99
C GLU A 302 14.06 14.22 -14.29
N LEU A 303 13.76 12.92 -14.31
CA LEU A 303 14.07 12.03 -15.43
C LEU A 303 12.92 11.88 -16.42
N ARG A 304 11.68 12.17 -16.00
CA ARG A 304 10.49 12.21 -16.88
C ARG A 304 10.44 13.45 -17.77
N LEU A 305 11.16 14.50 -17.44
CA LEU A 305 11.31 15.64 -18.33
C LEU A 305 12.18 15.21 -19.52
N GLN A 306 11.57 15.16 -20.70
CA GLN A 306 12.27 14.82 -21.97
C GLN A 306 13.43 15.79 -22.28
N LEU A 307 13.42 16.99 -21.69
CA LEU A 307 14.47 17.99 -21.75
C LEU A 307 15.06 18.18 -20.35
N LYS A 308 16.28 17.74 -20.14
CA LYS A 308 17.05 18.00 -18.91
C LYS A 308 17.70 19.38 -19.03
N LEU A 309 17.87 20.10 -17.92
CA LEU A 309 18.58 21.38 -17.89
C LEU A 309 19.95 21.32 -18.59
N LYS A 310 20.64 20.18 -18.53
CA LYS A 310 21.90 19.93 -19.23
C LYS A 310 21.79 19.87 -20.77
N ASP A 311 20.56 19.60 -21.27
CA ASP A 311 20.28 19.51 -22.70
C ASP A 311 19.88 20.88 -23.29
N LEU A 312 19.75 21.92 -22.43
CA LEU A 312 19.49 23.28 -22.85
C LEU A 312 20.82 23.96 -23.21
N MET A 313 20.98 24.25 -24.48
CA MET A 313 22.05 25.13 -24.93
C MET A 313 21.64 26.61 -24.75
N PHE A 314 22.28 27.32 -23.83
CA PHE A 314 22.10 28.76 -23.70
C PHE A 314 22.94 29.45 -24.78
N ILE A 315 22.28 30.08 -25.73
CA ILE A 315 22.94 30.93 -26.72
C ILE A 315 22.85 32.35 -26.21
N ASP A 316 24.01 32.99 -26.01
CA ASP A 316 24.07 34.42 -25.69
C ASP A 316 23.72 35.23 -26.95
N CYS A 317 22.53 35.84 -26.93
CA CYS A 317 22.01 36.65 -28.03
C CYS A 317 22.46 38.14 -27.96
N THR A 318 23.50 38.46 -27.22
CA THR A 318 23.97 39.83 -27.06
C THR A 318 24.70 40.38 -28.30
N GLN A 319 24.98 39.58 -29.33
CA GLN A 319 25.44 40.08 -30.63
C GLN A 319 24.23 40.31 -31.54
N SER A 320 23.99 41.57 -31.85
CA SER A 320 22.94 42.04 -32.76
C SER A 320 23.07 41.40 -34.15
N GLN A 321 22.26 40.39 -34.41
CA GLN A 321 21.96 39.97 -35.78
C GLN A 321 20.73 40.73 -36.27
N THR A 322 20.92 41.49 -37.30
CA THR A 322 19.92 42.37 -37.87
C THR A 322 18.76 41.68 -38.58
N HIS A 323 18.73 40.35 -38.64
CA HIS A 323 17.57 39.57 -39.13
C HIS A 323 17.48 38.23 -38.42
N PRO A 324 16.52 38.04 -37.51
CA PRO A 324 16.22 36.72 -37.02
C PRO A 324 15.49 35.92 -38.12
N THR A 325 16.11 34.87 -38.59
CA THR A 325 15.38 33.86 -39.38
C THR A 325 14.37 33.15 -38.46
N PRO A 326 13.06 33.16 -38.75
CA PRO A 326 12.12 32.48 -37.92
C PRO A 326 12.37 30.97 -37.93
N VAL A 327 12.76 30.41 -36.80
CA VAL A 327 12.86 28.95 -36.62
C VAL A 327 11.43 28.41 -36.53
N SER A 328 11.03 27.70 -37.57
CA SER A 328 9.73 27.00 -37.56
C SER A 328 9.77 25.85 -36.58
N TYR A 329 8.93 25.89 -35.54
CA TYR A 329 8.77 24.84 -34.54
C TYR A 329 8.06 23.56 -35.03
N THR A 330 7.89 23.38 -36.35
CA THR A 330 7.11 22.27 -36.94
C THR A 330 7.82 20.91 -36.92
N HIS A 331 9.08 20.80 -36.44
CA HIS A 331 9.87 19.58 -36.51
C HIS A 331 10.20 18.96 -35.14
N LEU A 332 9.64 19.45 -34.03
CA LEU A 332 9.68 18.72 -32.76
C LEU A 332 8.52 17.74 -32.65
N ARG A 333 8.45 16.74 -33.55
CA ARG A 333 7.73 15.51 -33.29
C ARG A 333 8.69 14.53 -32.62
N ALA A 334 8.34 14.14 -31.40
CA ALA A 334 8.98 13.06 -30.69
C ALA A 334 8.88 11.76 -31.54
N HIS A 335 9.99 11.09 -31.72
CA HIS A 335 10.05 9.69 -32.08
C HIS A 335 10.04 8.86 -30.82
#